data_a8918c6e08b7181ea983c7382d7f5c75
#
_entry.id   a8918c6e08b7181ea983c7382d7f5c75
#
_cell.length_a   1.000
_cell.length_b   1.000
_cell.length_c   1.000
_cell.angle_alpha   90.00
_cell.angle_beta   90.00
_cell.angle_gamma   90.00
#
_symmetry.space_group_name_H-M   'P 1'
#
loop_
_entity.id
_entity.type
_entity.pdbx_description
1 polymer ?
#
loop_
_entity_poly.entity_id
_entity_poly.type
_entity_poly.pdbx_seq_one_letter_code
_entity_poly.pdbx_strand_id
1 'polypeptide(L)'
;MFARWRIDAPWKPVTKKGTGKRMGKGKSPISHYVTPVKAGRIIVELGGEIDYKQVYKMLRHVARQCPFEARIVSAEILEKEQQQEKWIAENNLNPFSYKYCAKNNFMGIKKDLSPYDLIWFGKY
;
A
#
# COMPACT_ATOMS: atom_id res chain seq x y z
N MET A 1 6.63 10.15 24.89
CA MET A 1 6.05 10.08 23.54
C MET A 1 7.15 10.28 22.52
N PHE A 2 7.22 9.45 21.48
CA PHE A 2 8.09 9.63 20.32
C PHE A 2 7.32 9.38 19.03
N ALA A 3 7.80 10.01 17.94
CA ALA A 3 7.29 9.77 16.59
C ALA A 3 8.45 9.36 15.69
N ARG A 4 8.25 8.35 14.86
CA ARG A 4 9.25 7.88 13.90
C ARG A 4 8.64 7.79 12.51
N TRP A 5 9.25 8.49 11.56
CA TRP A 5 8.94 8.35 10.14
C TRP A 5 9.60 7.07 9.60
N ARG A 6 8.82 6.27 8.87
CA ARG A 6 9.28 5.01 8.26
C ARG A 6 9.40 5.10 6.75
N ILE A 7 9.33 6.31 6.21
CA ILE A 7 9.49 6.59 4.78
C ILE A 7 10.85 7.22 4.53
N ASP A 8 11.51 6.75 3.49
CA ASP A 8 12.79 7.29 3.05
C ASP A 8 12.59 8.66 2.37
N ALA A 9 13.68 9.44 2.29
CA ALA A 9 13.66 10.72 1.59
C ALA A 9 13.29 10.53 0.11
N PRO A 10 12.58 11.50 -0.51
CA PRO A 10 12.20 11.42 -1.91
C PRO A 10 13.44 11.35 -2.83
N TRP A 11 13.47 10.34 -3.70
CA TRP A 11 14.62 10.08 -4.57
C TRP A 11 14.26 9.93 -6.04
N LYS A 12 13.02 9.53 -6.34
CA LYS A 12 12.57 9.28 -7.71
C LYS A 12 12.11 10.58 -8.37
N PRO A 13 12.80 11.05 -9.41
CA PRO A 13 12.44 12.28 -10.09
C PRO A 13 11.14 12.11 -10.90
N VAL A 14 10.27 13.10 -10.82
CA VAL A 14 9.03 13.19 -11.61
C VAL A 14 9.12 14.40 -12.50
N THR A 15 8.89 14.19 -13.81
CA THR A 15 8.84 15.27 -14.80
C THR A 15 7.39 15.67 -15.04
N LYS A 16 7.12 16.97 -15.12
CA LYS A 16 5.79 17.50 -15.41
C LYS A 16 5.87 18.47 -16.58
N LYS A 17 5.04 18.22 -17.59
CA LYS A 17 4.92 19.13 -18.74
C LYS A 17 4.08 20.35 -18.34
N GLY A 18 4.51 21.55 -18.75
CA GLY A 18 3.79 22.77 -18.45
C GLY A 18 2.40 22.77 -19.12
N THR A 19 1.45 23.46 -18.48
CA THR A 19 0.10 23.65 -19.00
C THR A 19 0.15 24.35 -20.37
N GLY A 20 -0.65 23.87 -21.34
CA GLY A 20 -0.69 24.42 -22.70
C GLY A 20 0.44 23.99 -23.64
N LYS A 21 1.41 23.21 -23.17
CA LYS A 21 2.44 22.65 -24.06
C LYS A 21 1.91 21.42 -24.79
N ARG A 22 2.03 21.44 -26.13
CA ARG A 22 1.65 20.31 -26.99
C ARG A 22 2.57 19.11 -26.78
N MET A 23 2.11 17.92 -27.16
CA MET A 23 2.91 16.70 -27.19
C MET A 23 4.11 16.84 -28.16
N GLY A 24 5.22 16.19 -27.86
CA GLY A 24 6.48 16.34 -28.62
C GLY A 24 7.50 17.26 -27.93
N LYS A 25 8.58 17.61 -28.61
CA LYS A 25 9.71 18.43 -28.11
C LYS A 25 10.45 17.84 -26.87
N GLY A 26 10.54 16.53 -26.78
CA GLY A 26 11.34 15.84 -25.77
C GLY A 26 10.73 15.78 -24.37
N LYS A 27 11.52 15.28 -23.42
CA LYS A 27 11.16 15.10 -22.00
C LYS A 27 11.25 16.43 -21.26
N SER A 28 10.25 16.71 -20.44
CA SER A 28 10.23 17.92 -19.61
C SER A 28 11.26 17.85 -18.47
N PRO A 29 11.68 19.00 -17.91
CA PRO A 29 12.56 19.02 -16.74
C PRO A 29 11.91 18.39 -15.52
N ILE A 30 12.73 18.02 -14.54
CA ILE A 30 12.28 17.48 -13.27
C ILE A 30 11.44 18.54 -12.54
N SER A 31 10.25 18.16 -12.09
CA SER A 31 9.35 19.01 -11.32
C SER A 31 9.54 18.82 -9.81
N HIS A 32 9.56 17.57 -9.36
CA HIS A 32 9.69 17.20 -7.96
C HIS A 32 10.20 15.76 -7.83
N TYR A 33 10.51 15.39 -6.60
CA TYR A 33 10.93 14.03 -6.26
C TYR A 33 9.86 13.34 -5.43
N VAL A 34 9.71 12.03 -5.60
CA VAL A 34 8.75 11.22 -4.86
C VAL A 34 9.41 9.96 -4.31
N THR A 35 8.81 9.40 -3.28
CA THR A 35 9.16 8.08 -2.74
C THR A 35 8.03 7.11 -3.02
N PRO A 36 8.28 6.00 -3.72
CA PRO A 36 7.26 4.97 -3.91
C PRO A 36 6.99 4.24 -2.58
N VAL A 37 5.72 4.12 -2.23
CA VAL A 37 5.27 3.44 -1.01
C VAL A 37 4.41 2.26 -1.43
N LYS A 38 4.75 1.06 -0.95
CA LYS A 38 3.96 -0.15 -1.19
C LYS A 38 2.75 -0.20 -0.26
N ALA A 39 1.70 -0.89 -0.68
CA ALA A 39 0.56 -1.18 0.18
C ALA A 39 1.00 -1.90 1.46
N GLY A 40 0.39 -1.54 2.59
CA GLY A 40 0.72 -2.12 3.90
C GLY A 40 1.96 -1.54 4.58
N ARG A 41 2.67 -0.59 3.95
CA ARG A 41 3.83 0.06 4.60
C ARG A 41 3.39 1.03 5.68
N ILE A 42 4.05 0.94 6.84
CA ILE A 42 3.87 1.91 7.92
C ILE A 42 4.57 3.21 7.53
N ILE A 43 3.85 4.32 7.61
CA ILE A 43 4.32 5.67 7.27
C ILE A 43 4.90 6.36 8.50
N VAL A 44 4.12 6.38 9.58
CA VAL A 44 4.46 7.01 10.85
C VAL A 44 4.17 6.03 11.96
N GLU A 45 5.08 5.94 12.90
CA GLU A 45 4.95 5.16 14.12
C GLU A 45 5.03 6.09 15.32
N LEU A 46 4.03 6.00 16.18
CA LEU A 46 3.98 6.71 17.46
C LEU A 46 4.15 5.70 18.58
N GLY A 47 4.94 6.04 19.57
CA GLY A 47 5.17 5.18 20.72
C GLY A 47 5.46 5.96 22.00
N GLY A 48 5.47 5.21 23.11
CA GLY A 48 5.62 5.73 24.47
C GLY A 48 4.32 5.68 25.25
N GLU A 49 4.22 6.43 26.33
CA GLU A 49 3.01 6.54 27.15
C GLU A 49 1.95 7.39 26.44
N ILE A 50 1.18 6.76 25.55
CA ILE A 50 0.14 7.42 24.76
C ILE A 50 -1.05 6.47 24.61
N ASP A 51 -2.25 6.98 24.88
CA ASP A 51 -3.47 6.27 24.54
C ASP A 51 -3.86 6.50 23.06
N TYR A 52 -4.27 5.43 22.39
CA TYR A 52 -4.75 5.45 21.00
C TYR A 52 -5.82 6.54 20.75
N LYS A 53 -6.75 6.72 21.71
CA LYS A 53 -7.83 7.72 21.60
C LYS A 53 -7.30 9.15 21.52
N GLN A 54 -6.21 9.44 22.23
CA GLN A 54 -5.62 10.79 22.27
C GLN A 54 -5.01 11.17 20.93
N VAL A 55 -4.31 10.23 20.28
CA VAL A 55 -3.60 10.48 19.03
C VAL A 55 -4.46 10.27 17.78
N TYR A 56 -5.61 9.64 17.91
CA TYR A 56 -6.47 9.28 16.78
C TYR A 56 -6.85 10.47 15.90
N LYS A 57 -7.26 11.59 16.49
CA LYS A 57 -7.66 12.79 15.73
C LYS A 57 -6.50 13.35 14.90
N MET A 58 -5.30 13.40 15.49
CA MET A 58 -4.09 13.87 14.83
C MET A 58 -3.70 12.94 13.68
N LEU A 59 -3.63 11.65 13.93
CA LEU A 59 -3.29 10.66 12.91
C LEU A 59 -4.30 10.62 11.77
N ARG A 60 -5.60 10.82 12.07
CA ARG A 60 -6.64 10.92 11.06
C ARG A 60 -6.43 12.13 10.15
N HIS A 61 -5.99 13.25 10.70
CA HIS A 61 -5.64 14.41 9.90
C HIS A 61 -4.47 14.10 8.98
N VAL A 62 -3.40 13.50 9.48
CA VAL A 62 -2.24 13.08 8.68
C VAL A 62 -2.64 12.09 7.58
N ALA A 63 -3.46 11.08 7.89
CA ALA A 63 -3.93 10.11 6.91
C ALA A 63 -4.69 10.76 5.74
N ARG A 64 -5.50 11.79 6.03
CA ARG A 64 -6.23 12.54 4.99
C ARG A 64 -5.35 13.42 4.12
N GLN A 65 -4.16 13.82 4.59
CA GLN A 65 -3.20 14.61 3.81
C GLN A 65 -2.36 13.74 2.86
N CYS A 66 -2.37 12.43 3.03
CA CYS A 66 -1.65 11.53 2.14
C CYS A 66 -2.29 11.50 0.75
N PRO A 67 -1.49 11.41 -0.34
CA PRO A 67 -2.01 11.32 -1.71
C PRO A 67 -2.59 9.94 -2.05
N PHE A 68 -2.66 9.04 -1.09
CA PHE A 68 -3.19 7.69 -1.18
C PHE A 68 -4.02 7.38 0.07
N GLU A 69 -4.80 6.33 0.01
CA GLU A 69 -5.62 5.91 1.13
C GLU A 69 -4.74 5.35 2.26
N ALA A 70 -4.87 5.95 3.45
CA ALA A 70 -4.15 5.54 4.64
C ALA A 70 -5.10 5.36 5.82
N ARG A 71 -4.82 4.39 6.67
CA ARG A 71 -5.62 4.12 7.87
C ARG A 71 -4.76 4.13 9.13
N ILE A 72 -5.40 4.37 10.24
CA ILE A 72 -4.78 4.34 11.55
C ILE A 72 -4.93 2.94 12.11
N VAL A 73 -3.85 2.39 12.62
CA VAL A 73 -3.81 1.06 13.24
C VAL A 73 -3.10 1.13 14.59
N SER A 74 -3.55 0.34 15.55
CA SER A 74 -2.83 0.05 16.78
C SER A 74 -2.24 -1.35 16.72
N ALA A 75 -1.28 -1.67 17.60
CA ALA A 75 -0.72 -3.01 17.69
C ALA A 75 -1.80 -4.07 17.89
N GLU A 76 -2.77 -3.79 18.78
CA GLU A 76 -3.90 -4.69 19.05
C GLU A 76 -4.79 -4.94 17.82
N ILE A 77 -5.01 -3.90 16.99
CA ILE A 77 -5.80 -4.03 15.75
C ILE A 77 -5.05 -4.93 14.77
N LEU A 78 -3.75 -4.72 14.60
CA LEU A 78 -2.92 -5.53 13.71
C LEU A 78 -2.87 -7.00 14.15
N GLU A 79 -2.74 -7.27 15.44
CA GLU A 79 -2.75 -8.63 15.97
C GLU A 79 -4.10 -9.32 15.74
N LYS A 80 -5.21 -8.63 15.98
CA LYS A 80 -6.56 -9.13 15.71
C LYS A 80 -6.77 -9.45 14.24
N GLU A 81 -6.34 -8.55 13.34
CA GLU A 81 -6.42 -8.78 11.90
C GLU A 81 -5.58 -9.99 11.48
N GLN A 82 -4.36 -10.15 11.99
CA GLN A 82 -3.53 -11.31 11.70
C GLN A 82 -4.14 -12.62 12.21
N GLN A 83 -4.74 -12.60 13.40
CA GLN A 83 -5.45 -13.78 13.94
C GLN A 83 -6.66 -14.11 13.07
N GLN A 84 -7.42 -13.11 12.66
CA GLN A 84 -8.57 -13.30 11.78
C GLN A 84 -8.17 -13.84 10.40
N GLU A 85 -7.10 -13.33 9.80
CA GLU A 85 -6.57 -13.85 8.54
C GLU A 85 -6.16 -15.33 8.66
N LYS A 86 -5.48 -15.71 9.75
CA LYS A 86 -5.11 -17.10 10.01
C LYS A 86 -6.34 -17.98 10.15
N TRP A 87 -7.32 -17.53 10.94
CA TRP A 87 -8.56 -18.27 11.14
C TRP A 87 -9.34 -18.47 9.82
N ILE A 88 -9.43 -17.42 9.00
CA ILE A 88 -10.08 -17.51 7.68
C ILE A 88 -9.31 -18.49 6.78
N ALA A 89 -7.98 -18.45 6.77
CA ALA A 89 -7.17 -19.35 5.95
C ALA A 89 -7.36 -20.83 6.35
N GLU A 90 -7.46 -21.11 7.66
CA GLU A 90 -7.66 -22.45 8.20
C GLU A 90 -9.08 -22.97 7.99
N ASN A 91 -10.08 -22.11 8.11
CA ASN A 91 -11.50 -22.47 8.02
C ASN A 91 -12.14 -22.17 6.67
N ASN A 92 -11.36 -21.78 5.68
CA ASN A 92 -11.88 -21.46 4.35
C ASN A 92 -12.19 -22.75 3.57
N LEU A 93 -13.48 -23.05 3.44
CA LEU A 93 -13.96 -24.21 2.68
C LEU A 93 -14.05 -23.95 1.17
N ASN A 94 -13.84 -22.71 0.73
CA ASN A 94 -13.88 -22.35 -0.68
C ASN A 94 -12.59 -22.78 -1.39
N PRO A 95 -12.60 -23.76 -2.31
CA PRO A 95 -11.43 -24.20 -3.04
C PRO A 95 -10.94 -23.19 -4.09
N PHE A 96 -11.81 -22.26 -4.51
CA PHE A 96 -11.55 -21.29 -5.59
C PHE A 96 -10.85 -20.04 -5.08
N SER A 97 -9.62 -20.19 -4.59
CA SER A 97 -8.74 -19.05 -4.31
C SER A 97 -8.11 -18.52 -5.60
N TYR A 98 -7.71 -17.24 -5.63
CA TYR A 98 -7.01 -16.64 -6.78
C TYR A 98 -5.79 -17.49 -7.20
N LYS A 99 -5.00 -17.94 -6.25
CA LYS A 99 -3.85 -18.81 -6.46
C LYS A 99 -4.23 -20.14 -7.13
N TYR A 100 -5.30 -20.76 -6.70
CA TYR A 100 -5.80 -22.01 -7.27
C TYR A 100 -6.29 -21.81 -8.71
N CYS A 101 -7.07 -20.76 -8.95
CA CYS A 101 -7.57 -20.42 -10.28
C CYS A 101 -6.44 -20.08 -11.26
N ALA A 102 -5.43 -19.33 -10.81
CA ALA A 102 -4.27 -18.97 -11.62
C ALA A 102 -3.43 -20.21 -11.99
N LYS A 103 -3.18 -21.12 -11.05
CA LYS A 103 -2.43 -22.35 -11.31
C LYS A 103 -3.15 -23.29 -12.28
N ASN A 104 -4.44 -23.43 -12.15
CA ASN A 104 -5.26 -24.32 -12.96
C ASN A 104 -5.80 -23.69 -14.25
N ASN A 105 -5.40 -22.47 -14.57
CA ASN A 105 -5.82 -21.74 -15.76
C ASN A 105 -7.34 -21.68 -15.95
N PHE A 106 -8.10 -21.41 -14.88
CA PHE A 106 -9.55 -21.27 -14.97
C PHE A 106 -9.93 -20.13 -15.92
N MET A 107 -10.87 -20.38 -16.81
CA MET A 107 -11.35 -19.43 -17.82
C MET A 107 -10.22 -18.78 -18.67
N GLY A 108 -9.06 -19.43 -18.77
CA GLY A 108 -7.94 -18.91 -19.55
C GLY A 108 -7.20 -17.74 -18.90
N ILE A 109 -7.32 -17.55 -17.59
CA ILE A 109 -6.74 -16.43 -16.82
C ILE A 109 -5.22 -16.23 -17.04
N LYS A 110 -4.49 -17.29 -17.41
CA LYS A 110 -3.04 -17.19 -17.69
C LYS A 110 -2.68 -16.21 -18.79
N LYS A 111 -3.59 -15.89 -19.70
CA LYS A 111 -3.37 -14.92 -20.76
C LYS A 111 -3.20 -13.50 -20.21
N ASP A 112 -3.89 -13.20 -19.11
CA ASP A 112 -3.96 -11.87 -18.51
C ASP A 112 -3.03 -11.71 -17.30
N LEU A 113 -2.35 -12.79 -16.89
CA LEU A 113 -1.44 -12.77 -15.76
C LEU A 113 -0.02 -12.36 -16.17
N SER A 114 0.57 -11.45 -15.40
CA SER A 114 1.98 -11.13 -15.48
C SER A 114 2.83 -12.15 -14.68
N PRO A 115 4.16 -12.24 -14.93
CA PRO A 115 5.05 -13.05 -14.08
C PRO A 115 5.01 -12.68 -12.60
N TYR A 116 4.76 -11.40 -12.29
CA TYR A 116 4.63 -10.93 -10.91
C TYR A 116 3.36 -11.45 -10.23
N ASP A 117 2.26 -11.57 -10.95
CA ASP A 117 1.02 -12.16 -10.42
C ASP A 117 1.20 -13.64 -10.07
N LEU A 118 2.04 -14.34 -10.80
CA LEU A 118 2.38 -15.75 -10.52
C LEU A 118 3.26 -15.93 -9.27
N ILE A 119 3.97 -14.87 -8.86
CA ILE A 119 4.78 -14.86 -7.63
C ILE A 119 3.95 -14.40 -6.44
N TRP A 120 3.21 -13.30 -6.59
CA TRP A 120 2.53 -12.61 -5.49
C TRP A 120 1.05 -12.90 -5.38
N PHE A 121 0.42 -13.46 -6.42
CA PHE A 121 -1.00 -13.83 -6.47
C PHE A 121 -1.93 -12.71 -5.99
N GLY A 122 -1.70 -11.49 -6.44
CA GLY A 122 -2.52 -10.33 -6.10
C GLY A 122 -2.34 -9.78 -4.68
N LYS A 123 -1.31 -10.20 -3.96
CA LYS A 123 -1.08 -9.75 -2.58
C LYS A 123 -0.64 -8.28 -2.50
N TYR A 124 -0.05 -7.75 -3.56
CA TYR A 124 0.44 -6.37 -3.61
C TYR A 124 0.02 -5.68 -4.90
#